data_5e31a934977bd3f23c38e51928c0eff8
#
_entry.id   5e31a934977bd3f23c38e51928c0eff8
#
_cell.length_a   1.000
_cell.length_b   1.000
_cell.length_c   1.000
_cell.angle_alpha   90.00
_cell.angle_beta   90.00
_cell.angle_gamma   90.00
#
_symmetry.space_group_name_H-M   'P 1'
#
loop_
_entity.id
_entity.type
_entity.pdbx_description
1 polymer ?
#
loop_
_entity_poly.entity_id
_entity_poly.type
_entity_poly.pdbx_seq_one_letter_code
_entity_poly.pdbx_strand_id
1 'polypeptide(L)'
;MKYILVIFIGLSLLSCRKRLDSFLFNGSKLESYQLDNYTGEVSLELNGQFAVPDSLIHRVHFPVVIDGETVQVQGVYVGDTNHINQDTVILYCHGNKDHMDFYWCREKLYANIGGLGRYGVLMFDYPGFGLSEGTATENNMYAATSSAISWLKDRGLSNDRFVMFGFSLGSAPVCEVAGHSSDYALQPSKIILEAPFASAEIMIQDAALLSMPGSFLVDLKIDNATEIKKVNVPLLWIHGMADSFLSMSSHGQLVYDNKTGVKESVLVPGGEHETTPFVMGYQAYIERLAAFIQS
;
A
#
# COMPACT_ATOMS: atom_id res chain seq x y z
N MET A 1 -30.75 45.16 10.49
CA MET A 1 -31.15 43.80 10.09
C MET A 1 -30.39 43.21 8.91
N LYS A 2 -29.98 43.95 7.90
CA LYS A 2 -29.24 43.42 6.73
C LYS A 2 -27.83 42.87 7.05
N TYR A 3 -27.14 43.41 8.05
CA TYR A 3 -25.76 42.93 8.40
C TYR A 3 -25.73 41.66 9.22
N ILE A 4 -26.79 41.33 9.97
CA ILE A 4 -26.90 40.10 10.75
C ILE A 4 -27.12 38.89 9.81
N LEU A 5 -27.84 39.07 8.72
CA LEU A 5 -28.11 38.03 7.74
C LEU A 5 -26.83 37.59 6.96
N VAL A 6 -25.95 38.56 6.66
CA VAL A 6 -24.66 38.28 5.96
C VAL A 6 -23.71 37.55 6.88
N ILE A 7 -23.68 37.83 8.17
CA ILE A 7 -22.84 37.12 9.16
C ILE A 7 -23.34 35.68 9.36
N PHE A 8 -24.64 35.43 9.37
CA PHE A 8 -25.21 34.10 9.50
C PHE A 8 -24.96 33.23 8.25
N ILE A 9 -24.99 33.80 7.05
CA ILE A 9 -24.67 33.10 5.80
C ILE A 9 -23.15 32.80 5.76
N GLY A 10 -22.29 33.71 6.20
CA GLY A 10 -20.86 33.50 6.31
C GLY A 10 -20.47 32.38 7.31
N LEU A 11 -21.16 32.30 8.47
CA LEU A 11 -20.94 31.25 9.46
C LEU A 11 -21.50 29.88 9.04
N SER A 12 -22.58 29.85 8.27
CA SER A 12 -23.11 28.59 7.72
C SER A 12 -22.24 28.00 6.60
N LEU A 13 -21.49 28.83 5.86
CA LEU A 13 -20.55 28.38 4.84
C LEU A 13 -19.24 27.82 5.45
N LEU A 14 -18.88 28.23 6.67
CA LEU A 14 -17.75 27.69 7.41
C LEU A 14 -18.04 26.33 8.07
N SER A 15 -19.32 25.98 8.24
CA SER A 15 -19.77 24.74 8.91
C SER A 15 -19.91 23.53 8.01
N CYS A 16 -19.73 23.65 6.69
CA CYS A 16 -19.92 22.57 5.71
C CYS A 16 -18.66 22.20 4.95
N ARG A 17 -17.48 22.25 5.55
CA ARG A 17 -16.34 21.48 5.04
C ARG A 17 -16.53 20.02 5.44
N LYS A 18 -17.21 19.26 4.59
CA LYS A 18 -17.26 17.82 4.73
C LYS A 18 -15.89 17.29 4.34
N ARG A 19 -15.06 16.96 5.32
CA ARG A 19 -13.75 16.34 5.10
C ARG A 19 -13.96 14.93 4.57
N LEU A 20 -13.25 14.60 3.51
CA LEU A 20 -13.27 13.30 2.87
C LEU A 20 -12.00 12.47 3.19
N ASP A 21 -11.22 12.89 4.19
CA ASP A 21 -9.99 12.21 4.60
C ASP A 21 -10.22 10.72 4.91
N SER A 22 -11.35 10.42 5.58
CA SER A 22 -11.72 9.03 5.89
C SER A 22 -12.05 8.17 4.67
N PHE A 23 -12.24 8.79 3.49
CA PHE A 23 -12.52 8.04 2.26
C PHE A 23 -11.29 7.27 1.77
N LEU A 24 -10.09 7.75 2.10
CA LEU A 24 -8.85 7.05 1.79
C LEU A 24 -8.56 5.88 2.75
N PHE A 25 -9.26 5.76 3.87
CA PHE A 25 -9.04 4.73 4.86
C PHE A 25 -10.34 3.96 5.11
N ASN A 26 -10.62 2.97 4.26
CA ASN A 26 -11.84 2.17 4.30
C ASN A 26 -11.60 0.80 4.97
N GLY A 27 -10.81 0.80 6.05
CA GLY A 27 -10.55 -0.39 6.83
C GLY A 27 -11.73 -0.81 7.68
N SER A 28 -11.85 -2.10 7.91
CA SER A 28 -12.81 -2.71 8.83
C SER A 28 -12.12 -3.40 10.00
N LYS A 29 -12.80 -3.52 11.13
CA LYS A 29 -12.31 -4.22 12.32
C LYS A 29 -12.70 -5.70 12.26
N LEU A 30 -11.87 -6.52 12.89
CA LEU A 30 -12.06 -7.96 13.05
C LEU A 30 -12.04 -8.37 14.52
N GLU A 31 -12.58 -9.56 14.83
CA GLU A 31 -12.37 -10.24 16.09
C GLU A 31 -11.22 -11.26 16.02
N SER A 32 -10.98 -11.81 14.83
CA SER A 32 -9.85 -12.72 14.56
C SER A 32 -9.54 -12.79 13.07
N TYR A 33 -8.27 -12.95 12.72
CA TYR A 33 -7.87 -13.23 11.34
C TYR A 33 -8.22 -14.68 10.95
N GLN A 34 -8.76 -14.84 9.75
CA GLN A 34 -9.22 -16.11 9.20
C GLN A 34 -8.33 -16.60 8.05
N LEU A 35 -7.54 -15.71 7.42
CA LEU A 35 -6.65 -16.00 6.30
C LEU A 35 -7.34 -16.78 5.17
N ASP A 36 -7.00 -18.06 4.97
CA ASP A 36 -7.57 -18.91 3.92
C ASP A 36 -9.09 -19.14 4.04
N ASN A 37 -9.67 -18.90 5.22
CA ASN A 37 -11.11 -19.05 5.45
C ASN A 37 -11.88 -17.74 5.22
N TYR A 38 -11.23 -16.65 4.88
CA TYR A 38 -11.86 -15.38 4.57
C TYR A 38 -12.10 -15.25 3.06
N THR A 39 -13.26 -14.73 2.68
CA THR A 39 -13.52 -14.38 1.28
C THR A 39 -12.88 -13.04 0.96
N GLY A 40 -11.67 -13.09 0.39
CA GLY A 40 -10.89 -11.90 0.03
C GLY A 40 -11.31 -11.27 -1.30
N GLU A 41 -10.33 -10.80 -2.06
CA GLU A 41 -10.55 -10.29 -3.43
C GLU A 41 -11.09 -11.41 -4.32
N VAL A 42 -12.35 -11.36 -4.67
CA VAL A 42 -13.04 -12.41 -5.45
C VAL A 42 -12.37 -12.66 -6.81
N SER A 43 -11.73 -11.64 -7.39
CA SER A 43 -10.99 -11.75 -8.65
C SER A 43 -9.64 -12.47 -8.52
N LEU A 44 -9.19 -12.80 -7.30
CA LEU A 44 -7.90 -13.44 -7.00
C LEU A 44 -8.09 -14.83 -6.38
N GLU A 45 -8.93 -15.67 -6.97
CA GLU A 45 -9.07 -17.07 -6.57
C GLU A 45 -7.83 -17.87 -6.98
N LEU A 46 -6.90 -18.04 -6.03
CA LEU A 46 -5.70 -18.83 -6.25
C LEU A 46 -6.00 -20.32 -6.14
N ASN A 47 -5.49 -21.11 -7.08
CA ASN A 47 -5.53 -22.56 -7.00
C ASN A 47 -4.47 -23.11 -6.02
N GLY A 48 -4.51 -24.42 -5.74
CA GLY A 48 -3.58 -25.09 -4.80
C GLY A 48 -2.09 -24.98 -5.15
N GLN A 49 -1.74 -24.57 -6.37
CA GLN A 49 -0.36 -24.32 -6.79
C GLN A 49 0.30 -23.16 -6.03
N PHE A 50 -0.48 -22.20 -5.54
CA PHE A 50 -0.01 -21.05 -4.77
C PHE A 50 -0.27 -21.20 -3.27
N ALA A 51 -0.57 -22.43 -2.81
CA ALA A 51 -0.78 -22.68 -1.39
C ALA A 51 0.51 -22.41 -0.60
N VAL A 52 0.35 -21.84 0.59
CA VAL A 52 1.44 -21.61 1.55
C VAL A 52 1.23 -22.53 2.74
N PRO A 53 2.21 -23.37 3.10
CA PRO A 53 2.13 -24.22 4.29
C PRO A 53 2.06 -23.40 5.59
N ASP A 54 1.29 -23.84 6.56
CA ASP A 54 1.16 -23.19 7.87
C ASP A 54 2.51 -22.95 8.56
N SER A 55 3.50 -23.80 8.29
CA SER A 55 4.85 -23.67 8.85
C SER A 55 5.61 -22.43 8.36
N LEU A 56 5.18 -21.80 7.28
CA LEU A 56 5.74 -20.56 6.77
C LEU A 56 4.90 -19.32 7.09
N ILE A 57 3.74 -19.48 7.73
CA ILE A 57 2.83 -18.40 8.06
C ILE A 57 3.03 -17.99 9.52
N HIS A 58 3.55 -16.79 9.76
CA HIS A 58 3.86 -16.30 11.10
C HIS A 58 3.07 -15.02 11.37
N ARG A 59 2.15 -15.07 12.34
CA ARG A 59 1.52 -13.85 12.86
C ARG A 59 2.54 -13.09 13.67
N VAL A 60 2.69 -11.82 13.37
CA VAL A 60 3.63 -10.92 14.02
C VAL A 60 2.91 -9.67 14.50
N HIS A 61 3.49 -8.99 15.45
CA HIS A 61 3.02 -7.67 15.90
C HIS A 61 4.23 -6.81 16.25
N PHE A 62 4.03 -5.51 16.16
CA PHE A 62 5.07 -4.55 16.49
C PHE A 62 4.46 -3.28 17.09
N PRO A 63 5.19 -2.64 18.03
CA PRO A 63 4.70 -1.43 18.67
C PRO A 63 4.81 -0.23 17.74
N VAL A 64 3.80 0.64 17.78
CA VAL A 64 3.76 1.92 17.08
C VAL A 64 3.41 3.01 18.09
N VAL A 65 4.12 4.12 18.09
CA VAL A 65 3.79 5.28 18.93
C VAL A 65 2.85 6.20 18.17
N ILE A 66 1.64 6.38 18.72
CA ILE A 66 0.59 7.24 18.16
C ILE A 66 0.13 8.18 19.27
N ASP A 67 0.25 9.50 19.06
CA ASP A 67 -0.14 10.53 20.02
C ASP A 67 0.48 10.34 21.42
N GLY A 68 1.69 9.79 21.47
CA GLY A 68 2.42 9.52 22.71
C GLY A 68 2.08 8.20 23.40
N GLU A 69 1.12 7.45 22.90
CA GLU A 69 0.75 6.12 23.36
C GLU A 69 1.32 5.03 22.46
N THR A 70 1.69 3.89 23.06
CA THR A 70 2.14 2.72 22.30
C THR A 70 0.98 1.80 22.01
N VAL A 71 0.68 1.60 20.73
CA VAL A 71 -0.34 0.68 20.23
C VAL A 71 0.30 -0.50 19.51
N GLN A 72 -0.42 -1.62 19.38
CA GLN A 72 0.06 -2.81 18.68
C GLN A 72 -0.52 -2.86 17.28
N VAL A 73 0.35 -2.94 16.28
CA VAL A 73 0.00 -3.20 14.89
C VAL A 73 0.24 -4.68 14.58
N GLN A 74 -0.71 -5.29 13.90
CA GLN A 74 -0.70 -6.70 13.53
C GLN A 74 -0.18 -6.89 12.11
N GLY A 75 0.58 -7.97 11.90
CA GLY A 75 1.08 -8.35 10.59
C GLY A 75 1.13 -9.87 10.41
N VAL A 76 1.36 -10.28 9.18
CA VAL A 76 1.66 -11.65 8.80
C VAL A 76 2.98 -11.65 8.03
N TYR A 77 3.90 -12.51 8.44
CA TYR A 77 5.12 -12.78 7.70
C TYR A 77 5.03 -14.18 7.09
N VAL A 78 5.22 -14.27 5.81
CA VAL A 78 5.31 -15.54 5.06
C VAL A 78 6.77 -15.78 4.68
N GLY A 79 7.36 -16.85 5.22
CA GLY A 79 8.75 -17.23 5.03
C GLY A 79 9.37 -17.83 6.29
N ASP A 80 10.66 -18.16 6.25
CA ASP A 80 11.38 -18.62 7.45
C ASP A 80 11.89 -17.41 8.26
N THR A 81 11.33 -17.20 9.43
CA THR A 81 11.72 -16.08 10.32
C THR A 81 13.18 -16.14 10.79
N ASN A 82 13.82 -17.31 10.73
CA ASN A 82 15.25 -17.45 11.07
C ASN A 82 16.18 -17.04 9.92
N HIS A 83 15.65 -16.89 8.73
CA HIS A 83 16.40 -16.56 7.51
C HIS A 83 16.19 -15.13 7.01
N ILE A 84 15.45 -14.28 7.71
CA ILE A 84 15.25 -12.87 7.35
C ILE A 84 16.58 -12.15 7.10
N ASN A 85 17.64 -12.51 7.84
CA ASN A 85 18.98 -11.96 7.66
C ASN A 85 19.74 -12.49 6.43
N GLN A 86 19.17 -13.39 5.65
CA GLN A 86 19.75 -14.00 4.46
C GLN A 86 18.86 -13.82 3.23
N ASP A 87 17.55 -13.84 3.42
CA ASP A 87 16.57 -13.78 2.35
C ASP A 87 16.34 -12.33 1.86
N THR A 88 15.89 -12.19 0.65
CA THR A 88 15.25 -10.96 0.19
C THR A 88 13.84 -10.91 0.74
N VAL A 89 13.46 -9.79 1.34
CA VAL A 89 12.13 -9.62 1.94
C VAL A 89 11.36 -8.51 1.23
N ILE A 90 10.11 -8.80 0.90
CA ILE A 90 9.15 -7.86 0.32
C ILE A 90 8.27 -7.35 1.47
N LEU A 91 8.31 -6.04 1.76
CA LEU A 91 7.31 -5.39 2.59
C LEU A 91 6.14 -4.99 1.72
N TYR A 92 5.01 -5.67 1.88
CA TYR A 92 3.80 -5.41 1.13
C TYR A 92 2.88 -4.46 1.89
N CYS A 93 2.67 -3.28 1.32
CA CYS A 93 1.73 -2.28 1.78
C CYS A 93 0.43 -2.42 0.98
N HIS A 94 -0.64 -2.87 1.63
CA HIS A 94 -1.91 -3.19 0.97
C HIS A 94 -2.76 -1.96 0.66
N GLY A 95 -3.87 -2.15 -0.05
CA GLY A 95 -4.83 -1.11 -0.43
C GLY A 95 -5.69 -0.60 0.74
N ASN A 96 -6.65 0.27 0.44
CA ASN A 96 -7.42 0.99 1.47
C ASN A 96 -8.64 0.23 2.01
N LYS A 97 -8.93 -0.97 1.55
CA LYS A 97 -10.16 -1.72 1.85
C LYS A 97 -9.93 -2.77 2.91
N ASP A 98 -10.93 -2.97 3.79
CA ASP A 98 -10.99 -4.05 4.77
C ASP A 98 -9.74 -4.20 5.66
N HIS A 99 -8.92 -5.25 5.46
CA HIS A 99 -7.80 -5.67 6.31
C HIS A 99 -6.96 -6.76 5.62
N MET A 100 -5.93 -7.28 6.28
CA MET A 100 -5.01 -8.29 5.73
C MET A 100 -5.72 -9.54 5.17
N ASP A 101 -6.77 -10.05 5.83
CA ASP A 101 -7.50 -11.23 5.33
C ASP A 101 -8.06 -10.99 3.92
N PHE A 102 -8.51 -9.76 3.63
CA PHE A 102 -8.97 -9.41 2.28
C PHE A 102 -7.84 -9.52 1.25
N TYR A 103 -6.62 -9.13 1.61
CA TYR A 103 -5.44 -9.16 0.73
C TYR A 103 -4.60 -10.43 0.86
N TRP A 104 -5.04 -11.42 1.63
CA TRP A 104 -4.29 -12.65 1.87
C TRP A 104 -3.92 -13.41 0.60
N CYS A 105 -4.82 -13.42 -0.40
CA CYS A 105 -4.51 -14.03 -1.71
C CYS A 105 -3.31 -13.37 -2.40
N ARG A 106 -3.15 -12.03 -2.29
CA ARG A 106 -1.98 -11.34 -2.83
C ARG A 106 -0.70 -11.72 -2.09
N GLU A 107 -0.74 -11.79 -0.78
CA GLU A 107 0.43 -12.19 0.01
C GLU A 107 0.88 -13.62 -0.34
N LYS A 108 -0.06 -14.56 -0.47
CA LYS A 108 0.26 -15.92 -0.96
C LYS A 108 0.87 -15.90 -2.35
N LEU A 109 0.36 -15.08 -3.24
CA LEU A 109 0.90 -14.96 -4.59
C LEU A 109 2.34 -14.42 -4.55
N TYR A 110 2.61 -13.41 -3.72
CA TYR A 110 3.96 -12.84 -3.58
C TYR A 110 4.93 -13.81 -2.90
N ALA A 111 4.49 -14.62 -1.96
CA ALA A 111 5.31 -15.67 -1.34
C ALA A 111 5.76 -16.73 -2.34
N ASN A 112 5.08 -16.85 -3.49
CA ASN A 112 5.43 -17.75 -4.58
C ASN A 112 6.31 -17.12 -5.67
N ILE A 113 6.71 -15.86 -5.54
CA ILE A 113 7.64 -15.20 -6.46
C ILE A 113 8.97 -15.96 -6.50
N GLY A 114 9.39 -16.41 -7.69
CA GLY A 114 10.62 -17.17 -7.87
C GLY A 114 10.62 -18.58 -7.25
N GLY A 115 9.46 -19.06 -6.81
CA GLY A 115 9.21 -20.32 -6.09
C GLY A 115 9.01 -20.08 -4.60
N LEU A 116 8.13 -20.89 -3.99
CA LEU A 116 7.79 -20.77 -2.58
C LEU A 116 9.05 -20.83 -1.68
N GLY A 117 9.14 -19.89 -0.75
CA GLY A 117 10.26 -19.77 0.19
C GLY A 117 11.51 -19.11 -0.40
N ARG A 118 11.46 -18.62 -1.65
CA ARG A 118 12.56 -17.84 -2.25
C ARG A 118 12.68 -16.45 -1.66
N TYR A 119 11.55 -15.84 -1.29
CA TYR A 119 11.44 -14.51 -0.69
C TYR A 119 10.60 -14.58 0.57
N GLY A 120 10.96 -13.77 1.58
CA GLY A 120 10.06 -13.46 2.67
C GLY A 120 9.07 -12.37 2.24
N VAL A 121 7.84 -12.43 2.74
CA VAL A 121 6.83 -11.37 2.54
C VAL A 121 6.28 -10.95 3.88
N LEU A 122 6.27 -9.66 4.17
CA LEU A 122 5.61 -9.09 5.35
C LEU A 122 4.48 -8.17 4.88
N MET A 123 3.25 -8.51 5.27
CA MET A 123 2.09 -7.63 5.18
C MET A 123 1.65 -7.24 6.59
N PHE A 124 1.06 -6.06 6.76
CA PHE A 124 0.55 -5.60 8.06
C PHE A 124 -0.69 -4.73 7.87
N ASP A 125 -1.61 -4.78 8.83
CA ASP A 125 -2.77 -3.90 8.88
C ASP A 125 -2.38 -2.52 9.41
N TYR A 126 -2.79 -1.47 8.71
CA TYR A 126 -2.61 -0.09 9.19
C TYR A 126 -3.35 0.12 10.52
N PRO A 127 -2.92 1.10 11.36
CA PRO A 127 -3.66 1.45 12.57
C PRO A 127 -5.15 1.67 12.28
N GLY A 128 -6.01 1.01 13.03
CA GLY A 128 -7.46 1.08 12.81
C GLY A 128 -8.04 0.01 11.86
N PHE A 129 -7.21 -0.74 11.14
CA PHE A 129 -7.63 -1.86 10.29
C PHE A 129 -7.51 -3.19 11.03
N GLY A 130 -8.37 -4.16 10.70
CA GLY A 130 -8.34 -5.51 11.27
C GLY A 130 -8.26 -5.51 12.80
N LEU A 131 -7.22 -6.16 13.33
CA LEU A 131 -6.91 -6.18 14.76
C LEU A 131 -5.85 -5.15 15.17
N SER A 132 -5.31 -4.35 14.23
CA SER A 132 -4.37 -3.29 14.57
C SER A 132 -5.05 -2.21 15.39
N GLU A 133 -4.43 -1.84 16.50
CA GLU A 133 -4.92 -0.79 17.39
C GLU A 133 -4.74 0.61 16.76
N GLY A 134 -5.27 1.65 17.43
CA GLY A 134 -5.18 3.03 17.00
C GLY A 134 -6.22 3.40 15.93
N THR A 135 -5.95 4.47 15.22
CA THR A 135 -6.83 5.08 14.20
C THR A 135 -6.13 5.23 12.87
N ALA A 136 -6.87 5.07 11.79
CA ALA A 136 -6.38 5.23 10.43
C ALA A 136 -6.20 6.72 10.09
N THR A 137 -4.96 7.13 9.95
CA THR A 137 -4.55 8.46 9.48
C THR A 137 -3.27 8.33 8.64
N GLU A 138 -2.96 9.33 7.84
CA GLU A 138 -1.72 9.39 7.07
C GLU A 138 -0.48 9.19 7.95
N ASN A 139 -0.35 9.98 9.02
CA ASN A 139 0.80 9.91 9.93
C ASN A 139 0.91 8.53 10.62
N ASN A 140 -0.22 7.95 11.03
CA ASN A 140 -0.23 6.66 11.71
C ASN A 140 0.11 5.52 10.74
N MET A 141 -0.29 5.60 9.46
CA MET A 141 0.11 4.68 8.41
C MET A 141 1.63 4.71 8.20
N TYR A 142 2.24 5.89 8.12
CA TYR A 142 3.70 6.03 7.99
C TYR A 142 4.43 5.55 9.24
N ALA A 143 3.93 5.84 10.43
CA ALA A 143 4.49 5.36 11.68
C ALA A 143 4.47 3.82 11.78
N ALA A 144 3.37 3.19 11.37
CA ALA A 144 3.25 1.73 11.33
C ALA A 144 4.21 1.12 10.29
N THR A 145 4.34 1.74 9.12
CA THR A 145 5.32 1.31 8.09
C THR A 145 6.74 1.40 8.63
N SER A 146 7.10 2.48 9.33
CA SER A 146 8.41 2.65 9.98
C SER A 146 8.67 1.55 11.02
N SER A 147 7.66 1.18 11.82
CA SER A 147 7.78 0.09 12.80
C SER A 147 7.92 -1.28 12.14
N ALA A 148 7.21 -1.55 11.03
CA ALA A 148 7.38 -2.77 10.25
C ALA A 148 8.80 -2.88 9.67
N ILE A 149 9.36 -1.78 9.18
CA ILE A 149 10.74 -1.71 8.69
C ILE A 149 11.74 -1.97 9.83
N SER A 150 11.52 -1.37 11.00
CA SER A 150 12.35 -1.58 12.19
C SER A 150 12.31 -3.04 12.64
N TRP A 151 11.12 -3.66 12.63
CA TRP A 151 10.94 -5.07 12.95
C TRP A 151 11.77 -6.00 12.03
N LEU A 152 11.84 -5.69 10.73
CA LEU A 152 12.68 -6.41 9.76
C LEU A 152 14.17 -6.15 10.01
N LYS A 153 14.54 -4.90 10.28
CA LYS A 153 15.92 -4.50 10.59
C LYS A 153 16.48 -5.22 11.80
N ASP A 154 15.68 -5.32 12.87
CA ASP A 154 16.07 -5.99 14.13
C ASP A 154 16.30 -7.49 13.92
N ARG A 155 15.75 -8.07 12.83
CA ARG A 155 15.97 -9.46 12.41
C ARG A 155 17.11 -9.64 11.41
N GLY A 156 17.88 -8.56 11.19
CA GLY A 156 19.09 -8.59 10.39
C GLY A 156 18.89 -8.40 8.90
N LEU A 157 17.69 -7.96 8.44
CA LEU A 157 17.51 -7.58 7.04
C LEU A 157 18.44 -6.40 6.70
N SER A 158 19.04 -6.43 5.52
CA SER A 158 19.89 -5.38 4.98
C SER A 158 19.23 -4.67 3.80
N ASN A 159 19.67 -3.45 3.51
CA ASN A 159 19.11 -2.60 2.46
C ASN A 159 19.08 -3.25 1.08
N ASP A 160 20.14 -3.98 0.72
CA ASP A 160 20.30 -4.67 -0.59
C ASP A 160 19.27 -5.77 -0.83
N ARG A 161 18.67 -6.30 0.23
CA ARG A 161 17.67 -7.37 0.20
C ARG A 161 16.27 -6.93 0.61
N PHE A 162 16.09 -5.63 0.80
CA PHE A 162 14.81 -5.03 1.16
C PHE A 162 14.11 -4.48 -0.08
N VAL A 163 12.90 -4.99 -0.36
CA VAL A 163 12.03 -4.55 -1.46
C VAL A 163 10.72 -4.06 -0.87
N MET A 164 10.19 -2.94 -1.37
CA MET A 164 8.86 -2.48 -0.98
C MET A 164 7.88 -2.63 -2.14
N PHE A 165 6.68 -3.10 -1.83
CA PHE A 165 5.59 -3.23 -2.77
C PHE A 165 4.36 -2.50 -2.24
N GLY A 166 3.81 -1.57 -3.01
CA GLY A 166 2.58 -0.84 -2.68
C GLY A 166 1.48 -1.09 -3.71
N PHE A 167 0.31 -1.49 -3.23
CA PHE A 167 -0.90 -1.58 -4.03
C PHE A 167 -1.87 -0.47 -3.64
N SER A 168 -2.36 0.31 -4.62
CA SER A 168 -3.36 1.36 -4.39
C SER A 168 -2.91 2.32 -3.26
N LEU A 169 -3.64 2.38 -2.12
CA LEU A 169 -3.25 3.16 -0.94
C LEU A 169 -1.81 2.87 -0.48
N GLY A 170 -1.39 1.61 -0.56
CA GLY A 170 -0.04 1.18 -0.18
C GLY A 170 1.08 1.83 -0.99
N SER A 171 0.77 2.49 -2.12
CA SER A 171 1.75 3.29 -2.85
C SER A 171 2.24 4.51 -2.06
N ALA A 172 1.42 5.04 -1.15
CA ALA A 172 1.77 6.19 -0.33
C ALA A 172 2.96 5.90 0.62
N PRO A 173 2.91 4.89 1.50
CA PRO A 173 4.05 4.58 2.36
C PRO A 173 5.29 4.13 1.57
N VAL A 174 5.11 3.49 0.39
CA VAL A 174 6.27 3.12 -0.44
C VAL A 174 6.95 4.34 -1.03
N CYS A 175 6.21 5.31 -1.57
CA CYS A 175 6.77 6.55 -2.10
C CYS A 175 7.42 7.39 -1.00
N GLU A 176 6.77 7.51 0.16
CA GLU A 176 7.30 8.23 1.33
C GLU A 176 8.62 7.64 1.81
N VAL A 177 8.66 6.34 2.10
CA VAL A 177 9.87 5.65 2.59
C VAL A 177 11.01 5.74 1.56
N ALA A 178 10.72 5.47 0.29
CA ALA A 178 11.76 5.48 -0.73
C ALA A 178 12.27 6.91 -1.06
N GLY A 179 11.39 7.92 -0.92
CA GLY A 179 11.73 9.33 -1.11
C GLY A 179 12.52 9.95 0.05
N HIS A 180 12.31 9.43 1.26
CA HIS A 180 12.96 9.90 2.50
C HIS A 180 13.74 8.76 3.19
N SER A 181 14.39 7.91 2.41
CA SER A 181 14.96 6.64 2.87
C SER A 181 15.97 6.78 4.01
N SER A 182 16.62 7.95 4.18
CA SER A 182 17.54 8.23 5.30
C SER A 182 16.83 8.30 6.66
N ASP A 183 15.53 8.52 6.69
CA ASP A 183 14.74 8.71 7.91
C ASP A 183 14.21 7.38 8.47
N TYR A 184 14.45 6.29 7.74
CA TYR A 184 13.97 4.95 8.06
C TYR A 184 15.13 3.99 8.38
N ALA A 185 14.84 2.96 9.17
CA ALA A 185 15.85 1.97 9.62
C ALA A 185 16.44 1.14 8.46
N LEU A 186 15.68 0.98 7.36
CA LEU A 186 16.14 0.36 6.12
C LEU A 186 15.77 1.24 4.92
N GLN A 187 16.62 1.18 3.90
CA GLN A 187 16.37 1.79 2.59
C GLN A 187 16.03 0.69 1.58
N PRO A 188 14.91 0.76 0.86
CA PRO A 188 14.60 -0.25 -0.12
C PRO A 188 15.63 -0.25 -1.26
N SER A 189 15.98 -1.44 -1.75
CA SER A 189 16.82 -1.60 -2.94
C SER A 189 16.02 -1.39 -4.22
N LYS A 190 14.73 -1.68 -4.18
CA LYS A 190 13.77 -1.55 -5.29
C LYS A 190 12.37 -1.29 -4.75
N ILE A 191 11.55 -0.65 -5.56
CA ILE A 191 10.13 -0.46 -5.26
C ILE A 191 9.24 -0.96 -6.41
N ILE A 192 8.07 -1.49 -6.03
CA ILE A 192 7.03 -1.92 -6.95
C ILE A 192 5.76 -1.17 -6.59
N LEU A 193 5.13 -0.53 -7.56
CA LEU A 193 3.86 0.17 -7.39
C LEU A 193 2.83 -0.43 -8.34
N GLU A 194 1.75 -1.00 -7.78
CA GLU A 194 0.62 -1.49 -8.54
C GLU A 194 -0.57 -0.57 -8.35
N ALA A 195 -1.14 -0.07 -9.44
CA ALA A 195 -2.26 0.86 -9.47
C ALA A 195 -2.07 2.05 -8.48
N PRO A 196 -0.92 2.76 -8.49
CA PRO A 196 -0.70 3.87 -7.58
C PRO A 196 -1.61 5.04 -7.91
N PHE A 197 -2.10 5.77 -6.90
CA PHE A 197 -2.76 7.05 -7.10
C PHE A 197 -1.73 8.20 -7.09
N ALA A 198 -2.02 9.28 -7.83
CA ALA A 198 -1.10 10.41 -7.94
C ALA A 198 -1.02 11.23 -6.65
N SER A 199 -2.18 11.65 -6.13
CA SER A 199 -2.30 12.35 -4.86
C SER A 199 -3.69 12.18 -4.26
N ALA A 200 -3.83 12.41 -2.95
CA ALA A 200 -5.13 12.41 -2.28
C ALA A 200 -6.07 13.46 -2.90
N GLU A 201 -5.54 14.62 -3.27
CA GLU A 201 -6.29 15.70 -3.91
C GLU A 201 -6.87 15.26 -5.26
N ILE A 202 -6.05 14.70 -6.16
CA ILE A 202 -6.49 14.24 -7.49
C ILE A 202 -7.50 13.10 -7.34
N MET A 203 -7.24 12.14 -6.44
CA MET A 203 -8.13 11.00 -6.24
C MET A 203 -9.53 11.42 -5.77
N ILE A 204 -9.63 12.36 -4.83
CA ILE A 204 -10.92 12.87 -4.37
C ILE A 204 -11.60 13.73 -5.44
N GLN A 205 -10.85 14.49 -6.21
CA GLN A 205 -11.39 15.29 -7.31
C GLN A 205 -12.01 14.39 -8.40
N ASP A 206 -11.32 13.32 -8.78
CA ASP A 206 -11.81 12.35 -9.78
C ASP A 206 -13.03 11.58 -9.26
N ALA A 207 -12.99 11.10 -8.01
CA ALA A 207 -14.09 10.36 -7.39
C ALA A 207 -15.35 11.22 -7.19
N ALA A 208 -15.20 12.51 -6.89
CA ALA A 208 -16.31 13.40 -6.62
C ALA A 208 -16.92 14.01 -7.91
N LEU A 209 -16.30 13.82 -9.08
CA LEU A 209 -16.68 14.45 -10.36
C LEU A 209 -16.92 15.98 -10.23
N LEU A 210 -16.21 16.63 -9.30
CA LEU A 210 -16.39 18.03 -9.00
C LEU A 210 -15.40 18.90 -9.78
N SER A 211 -15.90 20.03 -10.28
CA SER A 211 -15.06 21.08 -10.86
C SER A 211 -14.31 21.92 -9.82
N MET A 212 -14.26 21.44 -8.58
CA MET A 212 -13.66 22.12 -7.42
C MET A 212 -12.31 21.45 -7.09
N PRO A 213 -11.23 22.20 -6.78
CA PRO A 213 -9.98 21.60 -6.35
C PRO A 213 -10.16 20.67 -5.13
N GLY A 214 -9.58 19.47 -5.18
CA GLY A 214 -9.67 18.49 -4.12
C GLY A 214 -9.14 18.99 -2.77
N SER A 215 -8.19 19.95 -2.79
CA SER A 215 -7.65 20.62 -1.60
C SER A 215 -8.68 21.32 -0.71
N PHE A 216 -9.91 21.59 -1.20
CA PHE A 216 -11.01 22.04 -0.38
C PHE A 216 -11.73 20.94 0.38
N LEU A 217 -11.50 19.67 0.00
CA LEU A 217 -12.25 18.51 0.47
C LEU A 217 -11.41 17.58 1.35
N VAL A 218 -10.08 17.60 1.23
CA VAL A 218 -9.15 16.79 2.00
C VAL A 218 -8.05 17.62 2.64
N ASP A 219 -7.60 17.20 3.81
CA ASP A 219 -6.40 17.75 4.46
C ASP A 219 -5.19 16.82 4.34
N LEU A 220 -5.38 15.60 3.83
CA LEU A 220 -4.32 14.64 3.56
C LEU A 220 -3.30 15.25 2.59
N LYS A 221 -2.03 15.04 2.89
CA LYS A 221 -0.91 15.58 2.11
C LYS A 221 -0.23 14.54 1.24
N ILE A 222 -0.81 13.36 1.12
CA ILE A 222 -0.28 12.30 0.29
C ILE A 222 -0.19 12.78 -1.17
N ASP A 223 1.04 12.88 -1.68
CA ASP A 223 1.35 13.28 -3.05
C ASP A 223 2.45 12.39 -3.62
N ASN A 224 2.06 11.19 -4.04
CA ASN A 224 2.96 10.20 -4.63
C ASN A 224 3.65 10.73 -5.89
N ALA A 225 2.97 11.57 -6.67
CA ALA A 225 3.52 12.17 -7.89
C ALA A 225 4.65 13.16 -7.59
N THR A 226 4.67 13.77 -6.41
CA THR A 226 5.77 14.61 -5.95
C THR A 226 6.84 13.77 -5.23
N GLU A 227 6.46 12.86 -4.35
CA GLU A 227 7.41 12.04 -3.58
C GLU A 227 8.27 11.14 -4.48
N ILE A 228 7.70 10.58 -5.55
CA ILE A 228 8.43 9.70 -6.46
C ILE A 228 9.63 10.40 -7.16
N LYS A 229 9.63 11.73 -7.25
CA LYS A 229 10.76 12.51 -7.81
C LYS A 229 12.02 12.41 -6.97
N LYS A 230 11.89 12.13 -5.67
CA LYS A 230 12.97 11.97 -4.70
C LYS A 230 13.55 10.55 -4.69
N VAL A 231 12.83 9.60 -5.26
CA VAL A 231 13.17 8.16 -5.23
C VAL A 231 14.32 7.88 -6.20
N ASN A 232 15.41 7.33 -5.69
CA ASN A 232 16.62 7.02 -6.47
C ASN A 232 16.74 5.54 -6.87
N VAL A 233 15.97 4.65 -6.23
CA VAL A 233 16.01 3.20 -6.51
C VAL A 233 15.15 2.83 -7.72
N PRO A 234 15.39 1.67 -8.38
CA PRO A 234 14.57 1.20 -9.49
C PRO A 234 13.09 1.06 -9.13
N LEU A 235 12.22 1.42 -10.07
CA LEU A 235 10.75 1.29 -9.97
C LEU A 235 10.24 0.30 -11.00
N LEU A 236 9.38 -0.64 -10.56
CA LEU A 236 8.42 -1.32 -11.43
C LEU A 236 7.02 -0.76 -11.19
N TRP A 237 6.40 -0.21 -12.22
CA TRP A 237 5.01 0.22 -12.21
C TRP A 237 4.13 -0.78 -12.93
N ILE A 238 3.05 -1.25 -12.29
CA ILE A 238 2.03 -2.15 -12.86
C ILE A 238 0.69 -1.44 -12.82
N HIS A 239 -0.08 -1.44 -13.93
CA HIS A 239 -1.39 -0.81 -13.95
C HIS A 239 -2.33 -1.47 -14.96
N GLY A 240 -3.59 -1.66 -14.56
CA GLY A 240 -4.65 -2.09 -15.44
C GLY A 240 -5.06 -0.96 -16.40
N MET A 241 -5.07 -1.22 -17.70
CA MET A 241 -5.42 -0.19 -18.69
C MET A 241 -6.93 0.13 -18.71
N ALA A 242 -7.76 -0.72 -18.10
CA ALA A 242 -9.19 -0.52 -17.93
C ALA A 242 -9.56 -0.10 -16.50
N ASP A 243 -8.57 0.26 -15.66
CA ASP A 243 -8.82 0.70 -14.28
C ASP A 243 -9.78 1.91 -14.27
N SER A 244 -11.03 1.63 -13.86
CA SER A 244 -12.10 2.62 -13.78
C SER A 244 -12.16 3.32 -12.42
N PHE A 245 -11.43 2.80 -11.40
CA PHE A 245 -11.36 3.40 -10.07
C PHE A 245 -10.24 4.44 -9.97
N LEU A 246 -9.02 4.07 -10.38
CA LEU A 246 -7.87 4.98 -10.50
C LEU A 246 -7.42 5.00 -11.96
N SER A 247 -7.98 5.92 -12.76
CA SER A 247 -7.59 6.04 -14.16
C SER A 247 -6.07 6.07 -14.33
N MET A 248 -5.56 5.16 -15.15
CA MET A 248 -4.13 5.05 -15.41
C MET A 248 -3.52 6.41 -15.79
N SER A 249 -4.21 7.20 -16.61
CA SER A 249 -3.70 8.46 -17.16
C SER A 249 -3.61 9.59 -16.14
N SER A 250 -4.55 9.70 -15.20
CA SER A 250 -4.55 10.75 -14.18
C SER A 250 -3.77 10.36 -12.92
N HIS A 251 -3.46 9.08 -12.75
CA HIS A 251 -2.81 8.56 -11.54
C HIS A 251 -1.47 7.87 -11.84
N GLY A 252 -1.46 6.59 -12.19
CA GLY A 252 -0.24 5.80 -12.32
C GLY A 252 0.74 6.36 -13.34
N GLN A 253 0.25 6.86 -14.48
CA GLN A 253 1.09 7.48 -15.51
C GLN A 253 1.81 8.73 -14.98
N LEU A 254 1.12 9.57 -14.20
CA LEU A 254 1.72 10.77 -13.62
C LEU A 254 2.82 10.42 -12.62
N VAL A 255 2.62 9.41 -11.78
CA VAL A 255 3.66 8.90 -10.86
C VAL A 255 4.85 8.36 -11.65
N TYR A 256 4.59 7.54 -12.67
CA TYR A 256 5.63 6.96 -13.51
C TYR A 256 6.44 8.02 -14.25
N ASP A 257 5.79 9.00 -14.86
CA ASP A 257 6.47 10.06 -15.64
C ASP A 257 7.39 10.89 -14.74
N ASN A 258 6.96 11.18 -13.52
CA ASN A 258 7.72 11.94 -12.54
C ASN A 258 8.92 11.19 -11.95
N LYS A 259 8.94 9.85 -12.00
CA LYS A 259 10.08 9.05 -11.56
C LYS A 259 11.29 9.25 -12.47
N THR A 260 12.42 9.62 -11.89
CA THR A 260 13.71 9.72 -12.58
C THR A 260 14.53 8.42 -12.45
N GLY A 261 15.54 8.22 -13.31
CA GLY A 261 16.42 7.04 -13.25
C GLY A 261 15.75 5.77 -13.76
N VAL A 262 16.16 4.62 -13.22
CA VAL A 262 15.70 3.30 -13.69
C VAL A 262 14.23 3.08 -13.35
N LYS A 263 13.44 2.83 -14.36
CA LYS A 263 12.01 2.51 -14.21
C LYS A 263 11.53 1.62 -15.35
N GLU A 264 10.63 0.72 -15.01
CA GLU A 264 9.95 -0.19 -15.93
C GLU A 264 8.45 -0.12 -15.72
N SER A 265 7.67 -0.44 -16.74
CA SER A 265 6.22 -0.49 -16.65
C SER A 265 5.66 -1.78 -17.19
N VAL A 266 4.54 -2.22 -16.61
CA VAL A 266 3.69 -3.30 -17.10
C VAL A 266 2.26 -2.78 -17.16
N LEU A 267 1.82 -2.48 -18.38
CA LEU A 267 0.45 -2.02 -18.63
C LEU A 267 -0.38 -3.22 -19.06
N VAL A 268 -1.45 -3.52 -18.32
CA VAL A 268 -2.25 -4.73 -18.49
C VAL A 268 -3.53 -4.42 -19.27
N PRO A 269 -3.62 -4.75 -20.57
CA PRO A 269 -4.84 -4.55 -21.36
C PRO A 269 -6.02 -5.30 -20.73
N GLY A 270 -7.14 -4.61 -20.53
CA GLY A 270 -8.34 -5.18 -19.89
C GLY A 270 -8.24 -5.40 -18.39
N GLY A 271 -7.10 -5.09 -17.77
CA GLY A 271 -6.96 -5.11 -16.31
C GLY A 271 -7.70 -3.94 -15.67
N GLU A 272 -8.52 -4.21 -14.67
CA GLU A 272 -9.14 -3.26 -13.77
C GLU A 272 -8.26 -3.07 -12.52
N HIS A 273 -8.72 -2.26 -11.55
CA HIS A 273 -7.96 -1.87 -10.36
C HIS A 273 -7.37 -3.06 -9.59
N GLU A 274 -8.17 -4.09 -9.35
CA GLU A 274 -7.80 -5.25 -8.53
C GLU A 274 -7.40 -6.47 -9.37
N THR A 275 -7.58 -6.46 -10.71
CA THR A 275 -7.56 -7.68 -11.53
C THR A 275 -6.26 -7.91 -12.31
N THR A 276 -5.26 -7.05 -12.19
CA THR A 276 -4.02 -7.17 -12.97
C THR A 276 -3.34 -8.54 -12.86
N PRO A 277 -3.19 -9.16 -11.66
CA PRO A 277 -2.59 -10.49 -11.56
C PRO A 277 -3.42 -11.58 -12.25
N PHE A 278 -4.75 -11.47 -12.19
CA PHE A 278 -5.67 -12.41 -12.85
C PHE A 278 -5.61 -12.29 -14.38
N VAL A 279 -5.67 -11.06 -14.90
CA VAL A 279 -5.68 -10.79 -16.36
C VAL A 279 -4.34 -11.16 -17.00
N MET A 280 -3.22 -10.92 -16.30
CA MET A 280 -1.90 -11.37 -16.76
C MET A 280 -1.73 -12.89 -16.69
N GLY A 281 -2.49 -13.56 -15.84
CA GLY A 281 -2.21 -14.92 -15.38
C GLY A 281 -1.20 -14.90 -14.23
N TYR A 282 -1.53 -15.57 -13.14
CA TYR A 282 -0.76 -15.50 -11.87
C TYR A 282 0.71 -15.88 -12.06
N GLN A 283 0.98 -16.91 -12.85
CA GLN A 283 2.36 -17.36 -13.10
C GLN A 283 3.18 -16.30 -13.84
N ALA A 284 2.65 -15.74 -14.93
CA ALA A 284 3.33 -14.69 -15.69
C ALA A 284 3.54 -13.41 -14.85
N TYR A 285 2.57 -13.10 -13.97
CA TYR A 285 2.67 -11.97 -13.06
C TYR A 285 3.82 -12.14 -12.06
N ILE A 286 3.91 -13.29 -11.35
CA ILE A 286 4.99 -13.51 -10.38
C ILE A 286 6.36 -13.67 -11.06
N GLU A 287 6.44 -14.23 -12.27
CA GLU A 287 7.67 -14.29 -13.06
C GLU A 287 8.17 -12.89 -13.42
N ARG A 288 7.25 -11.98 -13.77
CA ARG A 288 7.61 -10.59 -14.06
C ARG A 288 8.14 -9.88 -12.81
N LEU A 289 7.52 -10.10 -11.65
CA LEU A 289 8.01 -9.58 -10.37
C LEU A 289 9.40 -10.14 -10.04
N ALA A 290 9.58 -11.46 -10.18
CA ALA A 290 10.87 -12.13 -9.94
C ALA A 290 11.97 -11.55 -10.83
N ALA A 291 11.70 -11.37 -12.13
CA ALA A 291 12.66 -10.79 -13.08
C ALA A 291 13.11 -9.39 -12.67
N PHE A 292 12.19 -8.53 -12.19
CA PHE A 292 12.52 -7.20 -11.71
C PHE A 292 13.30 -7.23 -10.39
N ILE A 293 12.92 -8.09 -9.44
CA ILE A 293 13.61 -8.17 -8.14
C ILE A 293 15.06 -8.66 -8.32
N GLN A 294 15.31 -9.53 -9.30
CA GLN A 294 16.62 -10.13 -9.56
C GLN A 294 17.53 -9.29 -10.49
N SER A 295 17.00 -8.30 -11.20
CA SER A 295 17.73 -7.46 -12.16
C SER A 295 18.87 -6.62 -11.57
#